data_219b5163962ed30a92d6dd8ae16e4bb6
#
_entry.id   219b5163962ed30a92d6dd8ae16e4bb6
#
_cell.length_a   1.000
_cell.length_b   1.000
_cell.length_c   1.000
_cell.angle_alpha   90.00
_cell.angle_beta   90.00
_cell.angle_gamma   90.00
#
_symmetry.space_group_name_H-M   'P 1'
#
loop_
_entity.id
_entity.type
_entity.pdbx_description
1 polymer ?
#
loop_
_entity_poly.entity_id
_entity_poly.type
_entity_poly.pdbx_seq_one_letter_code
_entity_poly.pdbx_strand_id
1 'polypeptide(L)'
;VDSVAIEVNSGENWAEFVRWACLNGFSGLENLAAIPGQVGASPVQNIGAYGMQVSDRILWVEVHNMKTSDNYRIMNADCEFDYRFSRWKTSHKEELIYKVVFLLDKIFQPKLDYVAIKSYLEENKVNPITPIKMCDIVTKIRDSKLPNPEILPNAGSFFKNPTISQEQFEDLKQRFPQIVS
;
A
#
# COMPACT_ATOMS: atom_id res chain seq x y z
N VAL A 1 9.71 20.74 -10.88
CA VAL A 1 9.85 19.45 -10.16
C VAL A 1 8.46 18.84 -10.08
N ASP A 2 8.30 17.67 -10.70
CA ASP A 2 6.99 17.03 -10.88
C ASP A 2 6.58 16.12 -9.68
N SER A 3 7.37 16.16 -8.63
CA SER A 3 7.14 15.39 -7.40
C SER A 3 7.40 16.23 -6.14
N VAL A 4 6.95 15.74 -5.00
CA VAL A 4 7.10 16.36 -3.69
C VAL A 4 7.41 15.29 -2.65
N ALA A 5 8.34 15.60 -1.73
CA ALA A 5 8.58 14.78 -0.54
C ALA A 5 7.63 15.23 0.57
N ILE A 6 6.87 14.30 1.12
CA ILE A 6 5.91 14.56 2.20
C ILE A 6 6.33 13.74 3.42
N GLU A 7 6.61 14.45 4.52
CA GLU A 7 6.91 13.85 5.82
C GLU A 7 5.62 13.62 6.59
N VAL A 8 5.44 12.40 7.11
CA VAL A 8 4.23 11.99 7.83
C VAL A 8 4.63 11.29 9.13
N ASN A 9 4.05 11.71 10.23
CA ASN A 9 4.27 11.06 11.51
C ASN A 9 3.64 9.67 11.54
N SER A 10 4.26 8.76 12.26
CA SER A 10 3.85 7.34 12.30
C SER A 10 2.45 7.11 12.86
N GLY A 11 1.99 7.98 13.77
CA GLY A 11 0.67 7.90 14.39
C GLY A 11 -0.51 8.36 13.53
N GLU A 12 -0.24 8.97 12.36
CA GLU A 12 -1.30 9.40 11.46
C GLU A 12 -2.09 8.22 10.90
N ASN A 13 -3.41 8.39 10.73
CA ASN A 13 -4.26 7.39 10.11
C ASN A 13 -3.92 7.26 8.62
N TRP A 14 -3.64 6.03 8.17
CA TRP A 14 -3.24 5.77 6.79
C TRP A 14 -4.30 6.18 5.76
N ALA A 15 -5.56 5.81 5.98
CA ALA A 15 -6.63 6.10 5.02
C ALA A 15 -6.89 7.60 4.91
N GLU A 16 -6.83 8.33 6.03
CA GLU A 16 -6.97 9.78 6.06
C GLU A 16 -5.80 10.47 5.37
N PHE A 17 -4.56 10.01 5.59
CA PHE A 17 -3.39 10.53 4.91
C PHE A 17 -3.47 10.35 3.39
N VAL A 18 -3.81 9.14 2.91
CA VAL A 18 -3.97 8.89 1.47
C VAL A 18 -5.05 9.78 0.88
N ARG A 19 -6.20 9.91 1.54
CA ARG A 19 -7.27 10.78 1.09
C ARG A 19 -6.86 12.24 1.05
N TRP A 20 -6.16 12.71 2.08
CA TRP A 20 -5.61 14.06 2.14
C TRP A 20 -4.64 14.33 0.97
N ALA A 21 -3.72 13.40 0.68
CA ALA A 21 -2.79 13.52 -0.43
C ALA A 21 -3.55 13.67 -1.77
N CYS A 22 -4.54 12.79 -2.01
CA CYS A 22 -5.36 12.83 -3.22
C CYS A 22 -6.18 14.12 -3.36
N LEU A 23 -6.74 14.65 -2.26
CA LEU A 23 -7.48 15.93 -2.25
C LEU A 23 -6.59 17.13 -2.59
N ASN A 24 -5.30 17.07 -2.21
CA ASN A 24 -4.32 18.11 -2.52
C ASN A 24 -3.64 17.91 -3.89
N GLY A 25 -4.14 16.98 -4.71
CA GLY A 25 -3.62 16.72 -6.05
C GLY A 25 -2.31 15.92 -6.08
N PHE A 26 -1.85 15.38 -4.94
CA PHE A 26 -0.71 14.49 -4.90
C PHE A 26 -1.14 13.05 -5.21
N SER A 27 -0.36 12.36 -6.03
CA SER A 27 -0.67 11.01 -6.51
C SER A 27 0.44 10.01 -6.24
N GLY A 28 0.07 8.74 -6.33
CA GLY A 28 0.96 7.61 -6.15
C GLY A 28 0.63 6.74 -4.94
N LEU A 29 -0.43 7.06 -4.17
CA LEU A 29 -0.91 6.22 -3.05
C LEU A 29 -2.39 5.84 -3.19
N GLU A 30 -3.10 6.33 -4.19
CA GLU A 30 -4.54 6.16 -4.38
C GLU A 30 -5.00 4.69 -4.45
N ASN A 31 -4.17 3.81 -5.02
CA ASN A 31 -4.44 2.36 -5.07
C ASN A 31 -4.34 1.70 -3.69
N LEU A 32 -3.72 2.36 -2.71
CA LEU A 32 -3.60 1.90 -1.33
C LEU A 32 -4.64 2.55 -0.40
N ALA A 33 -5.68 3.17 -0.97
CA ALA A 33 -6.74 3.81 -0.20
C ALA A 33 -7.50 2.82 0.69
N ALA A 34 -8.05 3.35 1.79
CA ALA A 34 -8.89 2.62 2.74
C ALA A 34 -8.26 1.35 3.35
N ILE A 35 -6.93 1.21 3.33
CA ILE A 35 -6.24 0.19 4.12
C ILE A 35 -6.27 0.66 5.58
N PRO A 36 -6.79 -0.14 6.52
CA PRO A 36 -6.82 0.24 7.92
C PRO A 36 -5.43 0.22 8.54
N GLY A 37 -5.19 1.11 9.51
CA GLY A 37 -3.94 1.20 10.26
C GLY A 37 -3.32 2.57 10.23
N GLN A 38 -2.10 2.68 10.71
CA GLN A 38 -1.33 3.91 10.84
C GLN A 38 -0.18 3.96 9.84
N VAL A 39 0.26 5.16 9.50
CA VAL A 39 1.36 5.41 8.56
C VAL A 39 2.63 4.65 8.97
N GLY A 40 3.01 4.67 10.25
CA GLY A 40 4.21 3.97 10.74
C GLY A 40 4.16 2.44 10.63
N ALA A 41 2.96 1.85 10.55
CA ALA A 41 2.79 0.42 10.34
C ALA A 41 2.93 0.04 8.84
N SER A 42 2.77 0.98 7.93
CA SER A 42 2.74 0.71 6.49
C SER A 42 4.05 0.12 5.94
N PRO A 43 5.28 0.53 6.37
CA PRO A 43 6.52 -0.06 5.89
C PRO A 43 6.76 -1.47 6.42
N VAL A 44 6.27 -1.80 7.63
CA VAL A 44 6.63 -3.04 8.35
C VAL A 44 6.36 -4.29 7.51
N GLN A 45 5.21 -4.37 6.88
CA GLN A 45 4.87 -5.47 5.98
C GLN A 45 4.78 -5.05 4.51
N ASN A 46 5.34 -3.88 4.17
CA ASN A 46 5.27 -3.33 2.82
C ASN A 46 3.84 -3.44 2.27
N ILE A 47 2.90 -2.70 2.89
CA ILE A 47 1.48 -2.82 2.51
C ILE A 47 1.30 -2.64 1.01
N GLY A 48 0.42 -3.44 0.42
CA GLY A 48 0.19 -3.40 -1.02
C GLY A 48 -1.20 -3.89 -1.39
N ALA A 49 -1.77 -3.24 -2.39
CA ALA A 49 -3.06 -3.57 -2.96
C ALA A 49 -3.15 -3.01 -4.39
N TYR A 50 -4.01 -3.63 -5.20
CA TYR A 50 -4.35 -3.14 -6.55
C TYR A 50 -3.12 -2.80 -7.41
N GLY A 51 -2.13 -3.70 -7.42
CA GLY A 51 -0.92 -3.59 -8.24
C GLY A 51 0.13 -2.59 -7.74
N MET A 52 0.04 -2.17 -6.47
CA MET A 52 0.93 -1.19 -5.87
C MET A 52 1.41 -1.62 -4.49
N GLN A 53 2.61 -1.21 -4.10
CA GLN A 53 3.20 -1.38 -2.77
C GLN A 53 3.62 -0.03 -2.21
N VAL A 54 3.61 0.10 -0.89
CA VAL A 54 4.01 1.36 -0.25
C VAL A 54 5.48 1.69 -0.48
N SER A 55 6.34 0.67 -0.59
CA SER A 55 7.75 0.83 -0.94
C SER A 55 7.98 1.55 -2.26
N ASP A 56 7.04 1.52 -3.21
CA ASP A 56 7.13 2.25 -4.48
C ASP A 56 7.18 3.77 -4.27
N ARG A 57 6.78 4.25 -3.09
CA ARG A 57 6.62 5.68 -2.77
C ARG A 57 7.37 6.13 -1.53
N ILE A 58 7.95 5.24 -0.73
CA ILE A 58 8.79 5.61 0.40
C ILE A 58 10.15 6.10 -0.10
N LEU A 59 10.59 7.30 0.34
CA LEU A 59 11.96 7.78 0.15
C LEU A 59 12.87 7.25 1.25
N TRP A 60 12.45 7.44 2.50
CA TRP A 60 13.13 6.93 3.69
C TRP A 60 12.16 6.83 4.86
N VAL A 61 12.62 6.16 5.89
CA VAL A 61 11.94 6.02 7.19
C VAL A 61 12.84 6.57 8.27
N GLU A 62 12.29 7.26 9.26
CA GLU A 62 13.02 7.71 10.44
C GLU A 62 12.65 6.83 11.64
N VAL A 63 13.66 6.31 12.30
CA VAL A 63 13.52 5.34 13.40
C VAL A 63 14.23 5.80 14.65
N HIS A 64 13.67 5.40 15.78
CA HIS A 64 14.32 5.46 17.09
C HIS A 64 14.72 4.03 17.49
N ASN A 65 16.00 3.82 17.77
CA ASN A 65 16.47 2.54 18.28
C ASN A 65 16.28 2.49 19.81
N MET A 66 15.38 1.64 20.26
CA MET A 66 15.01 1.52 21.66
C MET A 66 16.14 0.95 22.56
N LYS A 67 17.19 0.35 21.98
CA LYS A 67 18.34 -0.18 22.74
C LYS A 67 19.46 0.84 22.91
N THR A 68 19.74 1.60 21.84
CA THR A 68 20.85 2.57 21.83
C THR A 68 20.39 4.00 22.09
N SER A 69 19.09 4.26 22.00
CA SER A 69 18.46 5.60 22.07
C SER A 69 18.86 6.53 20.91
N ASP A 70 19.39 5.99 19.82
CA ASP A 70 19.75 6.76 18.65
C ASP A 70 18.55 6.97 17.73
N ASN A 71 18.54 8.14 17.07
CA ASN A 71 17.62 8.42 15.96
C ASN A 71 18.39 8.45 14.66
N TYR A 72 17.90 7.76 13.64
CA TYR A 72 18.52 7.76 12.34
C TYR A 72 17.52 7.49 11.21
N ARG A 73 17.97 7.80 10.01
CA ARG A 73 17.22 7.60 8.76
C ARG A 73 17.66 6.31 8.08
N ILE A 74 16.69 5.58 7.55
CA ILE A 74 16.90 4.39 6.74
C ILE A 74 16.34 4.68 5.35
N MET A 75 17.20 4.67 4.34
CA MET A 75 16.78 4.89 2.96
C MET A 75 15.95 3.71 2.45
N ASN A 76 15.10 3.95 1.46
CA ASN A 76 14.26 2.90 0.87
C ASN A 76 15.04 1.63 0.52
N ALA A 77 16.21 1.76 -0.11
CA ALA A 77 17.06 0.64 -0.49
C ALA A 77 17.55 -0.20 0.68
N ASP A 78 17.65 0.38 1.89
CA ASP A 78 18.13 -0.28 3.10
C ASP A 78 16.99 -0.84 3.96
N CYS A 79 15.72 -0.61 3.56
CA CYS A 79 14.54 -1.14 4.25
C CYS A 79 14.28 -2.62 3.96
N GLU A 80 15.03 -3.24 3.04
CA GLU A 80 14.88 -4.65 2.64
C GLU A 80 13.44 -4.99 2.21
N PHE A 81 12.79 -4.08 1.48
CA PHE A 81 11.42 -4.31 1.03
C PHE A 81 11.31 -5.45 0.03
N ASP A 82 10.37 -6.35 0.29
CA ASP A 82 9.95 -7.40 -0.61
C ASP A 82 8.43 -7.61 -0.48
N TYR A 83 7.87 -8.56 -1.21
CA TYR A 83 6.44 -8.88 -1.15
C TYR A 83 5.99 -9.21 0.28
N ARG A 84 5.20 -8.32 0.89
CA ARG A 84 4.74 -8.39 2.29
C ARG A 84 5.87 -8.57 3.30
N PHE A 85 7.02 -7.93 3.03
CA PHE A 85 8.23 -8.05 3.84
C PHE A 85 8.98 -6.72 3.94
N SER A 86 9.67 -6.56 5.06
CA SER A 86 10.70 -5.55 5.31
C SER A 86 11.61 -6.01 6.46
N ARG A 87 12.73 -5.32 6.66
CA ARG A 87 13.69 -5.60 7.73
C ARG A 87 13.07 -5.68 9.14
N TRP A 88 12.02 -4.91 9.40
CA TRP A 88 11.35 -4.88 10.71
C TRP A 88 10.55 -6.13 11.05
N LYS A 89 10.27 -7.00 10.07
CA LYS A 89 9.56 -8.26 10.34
C LYS A 89 10.44 -9.31 11.02
N THR A 90 11.74 -9.25 10.84
CA THR A 90 12.66 -10.31 11.28
C THR A 90 13.75 -9.82 12.21
N SER A 91 14.54 -8.85 11.83
CA SER A 91 15.84 -8.56 12.43
C SER A 91 15.93 -7.25 13.23
N HIS A 92 15.11 -6.25 12.96
CA HIS A 92 15.25 -4.90 13.51
C HIS A 92 14.04 -4.49 14.35
N LYS A 93 13.62 -5.35 15.27
CA LYS A 93 12.44 -5.16 16.13
C LYS A 93 12.62 -4.09 17.20
N GLU A 94 13.85 -3.68 17.47
CA GLU A 94 14.20 -2.57 18.35
C GLU A 94 14.05 -1.19 17.72
N GLU A 95 13.84 -1.12 16.42
CA GLU A 95 13.64 0.14 15.68
C GLU A 95 12.17 0.54 15.70
N LEU A 96 11.85 1.61 16.41
CA LEU A 96 10.53 2.23 16.40
C LEU A 96 10.45 3.24 15.25
N ILE A 97 9.61 2.97 14.26
CA ILE A 97 9.34 3.93 13.18
C ILE A 97 8.52 5.09 13.76
N TYR A 98 9.03 6.32 13.71
CA TYR A 98 8.30 7.50 14.16
C TYR A 98 7.92 8.45 13.03
N LYS A 99 8.54 8.33 11.85
CA LYS A 99 8.20 9.11 10.66
C LYS A 99 8.45 8.32 9.38
N VAL A 100 7.62 8.53 8.39
CA VAL A 100 7.80 8.00 7.02
C VAL A 100 7.76 9.15 6.03
N VAL A 101 8.68 9.16 5.08
CA VAL A 101 8.74 10.20 4.05
C VAL A 101 8.44 9.58 2.69
N PHE A 102 7.41 10.12 2.05
CA PHE A 102 6.92 9.66 0.76
C PHE A 102 7.32 10.61 -0.36
N LEU A 103 7.65 10.07 -1.53
CA LEU A 103 7.78 10.83 -2.77
C LEU A 103 6.50 10.68 -3.57
N LEU A 104 5.70 11.74 -3.65
CA LEU A 104 4.43 11.77 -4.37
C LEU A 104 4.53 12.62 -5.63
N ASP A 105 3.78 12.23 -6.66
CA ASP A 105 3.75 12.93 -7.94
C ASP A 105 2.72 14.07 -7.91
N LYS A 106 3.05 15.19 -8.56
CA LYS A 106 2.14 16.31 -8.82
C LYS A 106 1.38 16.14 -10.14
N ILE A 107 1.86 15.25 -11.00
CA ILE A 107 1.22 14.89 -12.26
C ILE A 107 0.62 13.50 -12.08
N PHE A 108 -0.70 13.41 -12.23
CA PHE A 108 -1.40 12.16 -12.03
C PHE A 108 -1.22 11.20 -13.20
N GLN A 109 -0.65 10.04 -12.90
CA GLN A 109 -0.53 8.91 -13.83
C GLN A 109 -1.17 7.67 -13.19
N PRO A 110 -2.45 7.40 -13.45
CA PRO A 110 -3.18 6.33 -12.77
C PRO A 110 -2.68 4.95 -13.15
N LYS A 111 -2.47 4.08 -12.15
CA LYS A 111 -2.24 2.64 -12.37
C LYS A 111 -3.59 1.94 -12.47
N LEU A 112 -4.03 1.65 -13.69
CA LEU A 112 -5.36 1.09 -13.99
C LEU A 112 -5.34 -0.41 -14.33
N ASP A 113 -4.17 -1.04 -14.36
CA ASP A 113 -4.00 -2.40 -14.89
C ASP A 113 -4.62 -3.50 -14.02
N TYR A 114 -4.97 -3.20 -12.79
CA TYR A 114 -5.59 -4.19 -11.92
C TYR A 114 -7.03 -4.50 -12.35
N VAL A 115 -7.35 -5.79 -12.52
CA VAL A 115 -8.63 -6.27 -13.09
C VAL A 115 -9.86 -5.62 -12.43
N ALA A 116 -9.91 -5.57 -11.10
CA ALA A 116 -11.07 -5.01 -10.40
C ALA A 116 -11.25 -3.50 -10.65
N ILE A 117 -10.17 -2.77 -10.90
CA ILE A 117 -10.22 -1.34 -11.24
C ILE A 117 -10.75 -1.19 -12.67
N LYS A 118 -10.20 -1.94 -13.63
CA LYS A 118 -10.67 -1.93 -15.03
C LYS A 118 -12.17 -2.22 -15.13
N SER A 119 -12.62 -3.32 -14.52
CA SER A 119 -14.04 -3.70 -14.51
C SER A 119 -14.92 -2.59 -13.93
N TYR A 120 -14.51 -2.02 -12.79
CA TYR A 120 -15.27 -0.93 -12.19
C TYR A 120 -15.40 0.31 -13.09
N LEU A 121 -14.30 0.70 -13.75
CA LEU A 121 -14.28 1.86 -14.64
C LEU A 121 -15.17 1.64 -15.87
N GLU A 122 -15.13 0.45 -16.48
CA GLU A 122 -15.94 0.07 -17.63
C GLU A 122 -17.43 0.04 -17.28
N GLU A 123 -17.80 -0.64 -16.21
CA GLU A 123 -19.19 -0.77 -15.74
C GLU A 123 -19.83 0.58 -15.39
N ASN A 124 -19.06 1.48 -14.76
CA ASN A 124 -19.56 2.77 -14.27
C ASN A 124 -19.28 3.94 -15.24
N LYS A 125 -18.64 3.71 -16.40
CA LYS A 125 -18.30 4.73 -17.41
C LYS A 125 -17.60 5.95 -16.84
N VAL A 126 -16.61 5.73 -15.94
CA VAL A 126 -15.92 6.81 -15.24
C VAL A 126 -14.84 7.43 -16.11
N ASN A 127 -15.01 8.71 -16.47
CA ASN A 127 -13.99 9.52 -17.18
C ASN A 127 -14.33 11.02 -17.01
N PRO A 128 -13.39 11.94 -16.76
CA PRO A 128 -11.97 11.70 -16.46
C PRO A 128 -11.73 11.18 -15.02
N ILE A 129 -10.55 10.56 -14.80
CA ILE A 129 -10.09 10.10 -13.51
C ILE A 129 -9.16 11.18 -12.91
N THR A 130 -9.30 11.41 -11.61
CA THR A 130 -8.41 12.26 -10.80
C THR A 130 -7.91 11.47 -9.59
N PRO A 131 -6.83 11.89 -8.88
CA PRO A 131 -6.35 11.19 -7.69
C PRO A 131 -7.46 10.90 -6.69
N ILE A 132 -8.29 11.89 -6.37
CA ILE A 132 -9.39 11.71 -5.41
C ILE A 132 -10.48 10.77 -5.93
N LYS A 133 -10.83 10.84 -7.22
CA LYS A 133 -11.78 9.89 -7.81
C LYS A 133 -11.23 8.46 -7.76
N MET A 134 -9.93 8.27 -8.02
CA MET A 134 -9.30 6.96 -7.93
C MET A 134 -9.31 6.42 -6.49
N CYS A 135 -8.98 7.26 -5.51
CA CYS A 135 -9.10 6.94 -4.08
C CYS A 135 -10.53 6.49 -3.72
N ASP A 136 -11.56 7.21 -4.16
CA ASP A 136 -12.97 6.87 -3.92
C ASP A 136 -13.37 5.55 -4.61
N ILE A 137 -12.89 5.29 -5.83
CA ILE A 137 -13.12 4.02 -6.55
C ILE A 137 -12.51 2.84 -5.80
N VAL A 138 -11.24 2.96 -5.41
CA VAL A 138 -10.55 1.90 -4.66
C VAL A 138 -11.26 1.64 -3.32
N THR A 139 -11.69 2.69 -2.63
CA THR A 139 -12.48 2.57 -1.39
C THR A 139 -13.75 1.77 -1.63
N LYS A 140 -14.56 2.12 -2.65
CA LYS A 140 -15.79 1.40 -2.99
C LYS A 140 -15.56 -0.07 -3.36
N ILE A 141 -14.50 -0.36 -4.13
CA ILE A 141 -14.13 -1.74 -4.47
C ILE A 141 -13.76 -2.53 -3.21
N ARG A 142 -13.05 -1.92 -2.27
CA ARG A 142 -12.70 -2.57 -0.99
C ARG A 142 -13.93 -2.82 -0.13
N ASP A 143 -14.77 -1.82 0.04
CA ASP A 143 -16.01 -1.91 0.86
C ASP A 143 -16.97 -2.96 0.33
N SER A 144 -16.98 -3.21 -0.99
CA SER A 144 -17.79 -4.29 -1.57
C SER A 144 -17.26 -5.70 -1.29
N LYS A 145 -15.98 -5.84 -0.91
CA LYS A 145 -15.31 -7.15 -0.72
C LYS A 145 -14.99 -7.46 0.73
N LEU A 146 -14.79 -6.43 1.55
CA LEU A 146 -14.33 -6.57 2.94
C LEU A 146 -15.38 -5.93 3.87
N PRO A 147 -15.82 -6.62 4.91
CA PRO A 147 -16.69 -6.02 5.89
C PRO A 147 -15.99 -4.88 6.64
N ASN A 148 -16.75 -3.86 7.03
CA ASN A 148 -16.21 -2.79 7.86
C ASN A 148 -15.75 -3.37 9.22
N PRO A 149 -14.47 -3.21 9.61
CA PRO A 149 -13.93 -3.78 10.85
C PRO A 149 -14.62 -3.26 12.13
N GLU A 150 -15.22 -2.07 12.09
CA GLU A 150 -15.98 -1.51 13.21
C GLU A 150 -17.32 -2.22 13.43
N ILE A 151 -17.90 -2.77 12.35
CA ILE A 151 -19.18 -3.49 12.39
C ILE A 151 -18.93 -5.00 12.56
N LEU A 152 -18.00 -5.55 11.79
CA LEU A 152 -17.60 -6.95 11.85
C LEU A 152 -16.06 -7.03 11.98
N PRO A 153 -15.54 -7.16 13.21
CA PRO A 153 -14.11 -7.26 13.45
C PRO A 153 -13.45 -8.36 12.62
N ASN A 154 -12.40 -7.99 11.88
CA ASN A 154 -11.69 -8.92 11.01
C ASN A 154 -10.23 -8.49 10.84
N ALA A 155 -9.36 -9.41 10.43
CA ALA A 155 -7.95 -9.15 10.17
C ALA A 155 -7.63 -8.97 8.66
N GLY A 156 -8.64 -8.86 7.80
CA GLY A 156 -8.46 -8.87 6.34
C GLY A 156 -7.91 -10.21 5.84
N SER A 157 -7.06 -10.16 4.82
CA SER A 157 -6.40 -11.39 4.31
C SER A 157 -5.37 -11.91 5.30
N PHE A 158 -5.65 -13.03 5.94
CA PHE A 158 -4.78 -13.64 6.94
C PHE A 158 -3.54 -14.31 6.31
N PHE A 159 -3.73 -15.04 5.21
CA PHE A 159 -2.63 -15.71 4.55
C PHE A 159 -1.96 -14.83 3.50
N LYS A 160 -0.62 -14.90 3.48
CA LYS A 160 0.18 -14.37 2.37
C LYS A 160 0.06 -15.31 1.17
N ASN A 161 -0.20 -14.77 -0.03
CA ASN A 161 -0.17 -15.59 -1.24
C ASN A 161 1.23 -16.19 -1.44
N PRO A 162 1.35 -17.49 -1.71
CA PRO A 162 2.64 -18.10 -1.95
C PRO A 162 3.20 -17.66 -3.31
N THR A 163 4.51 -17.49 -3.37
CA THR A 163 5.24 -17.46 -4.65
C THR A 163 5.56 -18.88 -5.06
N ILE A 164 5.17 -19.28 -6.25
CA ILE A 164 5.35 -20.64 -6.79
C ILE A 164 6.08 -20.59 -8.12
N SER A 165 6.66 -21.71 -8.56
CA SER A 165 7.26 -21.81 -9.87
C SER A 165 6.19 -21.83 -10.97
N GLN A 166 6.61 -21.53 -12.23
CA GLN A 166 5.72 -21.60 -13.38
C GLN A 166 5.14 -23.01 -13.55
N GLU A 167 5.94 -24.06 -13.35
CA GLU A 167 5.50 -25.44 -13.42
C GLU A 167 4.40 -25.77 -12.38
N GLN A 168 4.60 -25.33 -11.14
CA GLN A 168 3.58 -25.46 -10.09
C GLN A 168 2.30 -24.70 -10.43
N PHE A 169 2.42 -23.52 -11.02
CA PHE A 169 1.25 -22.74 -11.46
C PHE A 169 0.48 -23.46 -12.55
N GLU A 170 1.16 -24.03 -13.55
CA GLU A 170 0.53 -24.78 -14.64
C GLU A 170 -0.18 -26.04 -14.13
N ASP A 171 0.42 -26.82 -13.23
CA ASP A 171 -0.22 -27.97 -12.58
C ASP A 171 -1.50 -27.53 -11.81
N LEU A 172 -1.37 -26.46 -11.01
CA LEU A 172 -2.52 -25.93 -10.28
C LEU A 172 -3.63 -25.44 -11.22
N LYS A 173 -3.28 -24.79 -12.33
CA LYS A 173 -4.24 -24.29 -13.32
C LYS A 173 -4.98 -25.42 -14.05
N GLN A 174 -4.34 -26.57 -14.28
CA GLN A 174 -5.00 -27.76 -14.83
C GLN A 174 -6.03 -28.32 -13.83
N ARG A 175 -5.71 -28.33 -12.53
CA ARG A 175 -6.59 -28.84 -11.47
C ARG A 175 -7.69 -27.85 -11.06
N PHE A 176 -7.42 -26.57 -11.18
CA PHE A 176 -8.28 -25.47 -10.78
C PHE A 176 -8.28 -24.37 -11.87
N PRO A 177 -9.06 -24.51 -12.95
CA PRO A 177 -9.01 -23.61 -14.10
C PRO A 177 -9.32 -22.12 -13.79
N GLN A 178 -10.00 -21.85 -12.66
CA GLN A 178 -10.34 -20.51 -12.20
C GLN A 178 -9.16 -19.74 -11.55
N ILE A 179 -8.03 -20.40 -11.32
CA ILE A 179 -6.85 -19.73 -10.74
C ILE A 179 -6.29 -18.72 -11.75
N VAL A 180 -6.01 -17.54 -11.24
CA VAL A 180 -5.32 -16.45 -11.95
C VAL A 180 -3.96 -16.18 -11.32
N SER A 181 -2.98 -15.77 -12.12
CA SER A 181 -1.64 -15.38 -11.67
C SER A 181 -1.65 -13.94 -11.17
#